data_7edda00f00f072e73ad9bb4eccd77cf1
#
_entry.id   7edda00f00f072e73ad9bb4eccd77cf1
#
_cell.length_a   1.000
_cell.length_b   1.000
_cell.length_c   1.000
_cell.angle_alpha   90.00
_cell.angle_beta   90.00
_cell.angle_gamma   90.00
#
_symmetry.space_group_name_H-M   'P 1'
#
loop_
_entity.id
_entity.type
_entity.pdbx_description
1 polymer ?
#
loop_
_entity_poly.entity_id
_entity_poly.type
_entity_poly.pdbx_seq_one_letter_code
_entity_poly.pdbx_strand_id
1 'polypeptide(L)'
;MVLLSLVPVGIVTGCGKTVENVPVASSAVTPATAAPAGTAAEVTSTASAADATTEKTQRRILHAWDGVTMWATILNTNYYTSPNREIPKPAAKFSQRILEELVDEEAAANVDTISYCLFTAFWSDVPSSKVTELFPWRPPGMDEAGVDCLKVLIDRCHHHDMQFIADIRMNDRHGGPRKGAAKAHPEWALLGSGNDFAIEGVREVMLTFTREVLDAYDVDGIEYDYMRWCHMFQPGQGKKNAHLLTDFTRRTRKLLDEAARRRGCDRLALGVRVPQNISECEYLGFDLATWIKEGLVDYVVPSDFFHSDSNMKTEDFVKLTRGTDCKIYPAIHPMISMDGPNEHYRLMSLPNYRAAAQNFYGFGADGVSPYNYQRAFSRRATAHRASSSPAWLWPASLGWLRELGNPDEVHQRDRHYLFYSIYKKPRKSPTGFSNDDNIYLDRADEVLEGQRRFRMAEDFSDTGLRTTMQFKAIGLSPDDRLKIRINDADVPIDYISRVHDKNGQNVYEGDTLPPFDLFVIDMNWETTGRKQPLIFGDNTLSVQLIPAKGTTALKPFRFVEMVLGVQADDRG
;
A
#
# COMPACT_ATOMS: atom_id res chain seq x y z
N MET A 1 14.41 10.67 26.72
CA MET A 1 14.99 9.33 26.83
C MET A 1 13.83 8.37 27.02
N VAL A 2 13.27 7.86 25.91
CA VAL A 2 12.18 6.89 25.93
C VAL A 2 12.74 5.62 25.29
N LEU A 3 12.95 4.63 26.14
CA LEU A 3 13.33 3.28 25.71
C LEU A 3 12.15 2.64 24.97
N LEU A 4 12.32 2.39 23.70
CA LEU A 4 11.52 1.43 22.95
C LEU A 4 12.03 0.04 23.30
N SER A 5 11.26 -0.68 24.10
CA SER A 5 11.49 -2.08 24.42
C SER A 5 11.25 -2.94 23.18
N LEU A 6 12.31 -3.56 22.71
CA LEU A 6 12.30 -4.67 21.77
C LEU A 6 11.71 -5.90 22.46
N VAL A 7 10.62 -6.43 21.94
CA VAL A 7 10.10 -7.74 22.33
C VAL A 7 10.77 -8.78 21.43
N PRO A 8 11.48 -9.76 21.99
CA PRO A 8 12.03 -10.86 21.21
C PRO A 8 10.91 -11.81 20.76
N VAL A 9 10.99 -12.24 19.53
CA VAL A 9 10.16 -13.34 18.99
C VAL A 9 10.59 -14.62 19.67
N GLY A 10 9.88 -15.01 20.70
CA GLY A 10 10.02 -16.31 21.36
C GLY A 10 9.29 -17.38 20.55
N ILE A 11 10.04 -18.41 20.16
CA ILE A 11 9.48 -19.68 19.66
C ILE A 11 8.89 -20.41 20.86
N VAL A 12 7.57 -20.55 20.92
CA VAL A 12 6.91 -21.43 21.89
C VAL A 12 6.56 -22.73 21.18
N THR A 13 7.24 -23.78 21.61
CA THR A 13 6.91 -25.17 21.29
C THR A 13 5.88 -25.70 22.29
N GLY A 14 4.83 -26.26 21.79
CA GLY A 14 4.06 -27.38 22.24
C GLY A 14 3.40 -27.43 23.62
N CYS A 15 2.12 -27.67 23.67
CA CYS A 15 1.61 -28.90 24.28
C CYS A 15 0.09 -29.03 24.03
N GLY A 16 -0.35 -30.23 23.69
CA GLY A 16 -1.67 -30.55 23.24
C GLY A 16 -2.76 -30.58 24.32
N LYS A 17 -3.99 -30.38 23.88
CA LYS A 17 -5.19 -31.04 24.43
C LYS A 17 -6.13 -31.37 23.28
N THR A 18 -6.49 -32.63 23.21
CA THR A 18 -7.54 -33.24 22.41
C THR A 18 -8.92 -32.68 22.76
N VAL A 19 -9.70 -32.33 21.75
CA VAL A 19 -11.15 -32.14 21.88
C VAL A 19 -11.83 -32.98 20.79
N GLU A 20 -12.86 -33.70 21.26
CA GLU A 20 -13.59 -34.75 20.56
C GLU A 20 -14.37 -34.25 19.32
N ASN A 21 -14.48 -35.18 18.35
CA ASN A 21 -15.21 -35.02 17.11
C ASN A 21 -16.73 -35.04 17.33
N VAL A 22 -17.43 -34.09 16.71
CA VAL A 22 -18.87 -34.18 16.44
C VAL A 22 -19.05 -34.27 14.91
N PRO A 23 -19.80 -35.23 14.39
CA PRO A 23 -19.92 -35.43 12.94
C PRO A 23 -20.93 -34.48 12.31
N VAL A 24 -20.52 -33.81 11.22
CA VAL A 24 -21.40 -33.03 10.35
C VAL A 24 -21.77 -33.89 9.13
N ALA A 25 -23.05 -33.99 8.86
CA ALA A 25 -23.62 -34.78 7.78
C ALA A 25 -23.24 -34.21 6.39
N SER A 26 -22.78 -35.11 5.52
CA SER A 26 -22.50 -34.90 4.11
C SER A 26 -23.77 -34.92 3.29
N SER A 27 -24.08 -33.88 2.55
CA SER A 27 -25.01 -33.89 1.44
C SER A 27 -24.25 -33.95 0.11
N ALA A 28 -24.41 -35.08 -0.57
CA ALA A 28 -23.83 -35.37 -1.87
C ALA A 28 -24.54 -34.56 -2.98
N VAL A 29 -23.76 -33.89 -3.82
CA VAL A 29 -24.22 -33.29 -5.09
C VAL A 29 -23.72 -34.16 -6.23
N THR A 30 -24.63 -34.66 -7.01
CA THR A 30 -24.42 -35.51 -8.20
C THR A 30 -23.88 -34.69 -9.38
N PRO A 31 -22.96 -35.20 -10.21
CA PRO A 31 -22.46 -34.46 -11.37
C PRO A 31 -23.42 -34.58 -12.57
N ALA A 32 -23.59 -33.44 -13.26
CA ALA A 32 -24.36 -33.38 -14.50
C ALA A 32 -23.51 -33.88 -15.69
N THR A 33 -24.15 -34.68 -16.53
CA THR A 33 -23.63 -35.31 -17.74
C THR A 33 -23.34 -34.34 -18.86
N ALA A 34 -22.23 -34.58 -19.56
CA ALA A 34 -21.81 -33.86 -20.78
C ALA A 34 -22.71 -34.19 -21.98
N ALA A 35 -23.03 -33.19 -22.81
CA ALA A 35 -23.65 -33.32 -24.11
C ALA A 35 -22.58 -33.22 -25.24
N PRO A 36 -22.85 -33.82 -26.45
CA PRO A 36 -21.83 -34.12 -27.42
C PRO A 36 -21.47 -32.99 -28.37
N ALA A 37 -20.27 -33.08 -28.94
CA ALA A 37 -19.66 -32.17 -29.92
C ALA A 37 -20.48 -32.03 -31.23
N GLY A 38 -20.76 -30.80 -31.62
CA GLY A 38 -21.28 -30.43 -32.91
C GLY A 38 -20.18 -29.92 -33.85
N THR A 39 -20.25 -30.35 -35.08
CA THR A 39 -19.36 -30.15 -36.23
C THR A 39 -19.08 -28.68 -36.58
N ALA A 40 -17.82 -28.41 -36.93
CA ALA A 40 -17.34 -27.14 -37.48
C ALA A 40 -17.96 -26.80 -38.85
N ALA A 41 -18.46 -25.57 -38.98
CA ALA A 41 -18.76 -24.94 -40.25
C ALA A 41 -17.74 -23.82 -40.50
N GLU A 42 -17.02 -23.92 -41.61
CA GLU A 42 -16.15 -22.85 -42.12
C GLU A 42 -17.00 -21.63 -42.49
N VAL A 43 -16.73 -20.51 -41.87
CA VAL A 43 -17.23 -19.20 -42.32
C VAL A 43 -16.03 -18.37 -42.76
N THR A 44 -15.85 -18.25 -44.04
CA THR A 44 -15.00 -17.26 -44.68
C THR A 44 -15.59 -15.87 -44.46
N SER A 45 -14.97 -15.07 -43.63
CA SER A 45 -15.29 -13.66 -43.44
C SER A 45 -14.19 -12.79 -44.02
N THR A 46 -14.55 -12.05 -45.04
CA THR A 46 -13.76 -10.95 -45.62
C THR A 46 -13.63 -9.84 -44.58
N ALA A 47 -12.42 -9.64 -44.09
CA ALA A 47 -12.09 -8.54 -43.19
C ALA A 47 -12.09 -7.21 -43.95
N SER A 48 -12.98 -6.31 -43.56
CA SER A 48 -12.86 -4.89 -43.83
C SER A 48 -12.02 -4.27 -42.73
N ALA A 49 -10.87 -3.72 -43.12
CA ALA A 49 -10.01 -2.95 -42.26
C ALA A 49 -10.69 -1.62 -41.86
N ALA A 50 -11.10 -1.51 -40.63
CA ALA A 50 -11.31 -0.24 -39.94
C ALA A 50 -10.47 -0.32 -38.66
N ASP A 51 -9.22 0.09 -38.80
CA ASP A 51 -8.26 0.23 -37.71
C ASP A 51 -8.63 1.50 -36.94
N ALA A 52 -9.53 1.35 -35.99
CA ALA A 52 -9.70 2.31 -34.89
C ALA A 52 -8.81 1.82 -33.77
N THR A 53 -7.61 2.36 -33.71
CA THR A 53 -6.75 2.28 -32.54
C THR A 53 -7.50 2.89 -31.35
N THR A 54 -8.26 2.08 -30.63
CA THR A 54 -8.65 2.37 -29.26
C THR A 54 -7.35 2.36 -28.48
N GLU A 55 -6.79 3.54 -28.27
CA GLU A 55 -5.71 3.78 -27.33
C GLU A 55 -6.14 3.13 -26.01
N LYS A 56 -5.41 2.10 -25.59
CA LYS A 56 -5.68 1.42 -24.31
C LYS A 56 -5.59 2.47 -23.22
N THR A 57 -6.71 2.83 -22.62
CA THR A 57 -6.81 3.69 -21.43
C THR A 57 -6.25 3.00 -20.16
N GLN A 58 -5.50 1.95 -20.31
CA GLN A 58 -4.92 1.22 -19.21
C GLN A 58 -3.86 2.07 -18.52
N ARG A 59 -4.11 2.36 -17.25
CA ARG A 59 -3.15 3.04 -16.36
C ARG A 59 -2.10 2.05 -15.91
N ARG A 60 -0.91 2.56 -15.55
CA ARG A 60 0.23 1.75 -15.19
C ARG A 60 0.07 1.12 -13.80
N ILE A 61 0.35 -0.17 -13.70
CA ILE A 61 0.53 -0.90 -12.44
C ILE A 61 2.01 -1.14 -12.21
N LEU A 62 2.59 -0.37 -11.29
CA LEU A 62 3.95 -0.54 -10.82
C LEU A 62 3.92 -1.36 -9.52
N HIS A 63 4.06 -2.69 -9.62
CA HIS A 63 3.99 -3.56 -8.45
C HIS A 63 5.33 -3.58 -7.72
N ALA A 64 5.37 -3.00 -6.52
CA ALA A 64 6.57 -2.94 -5.70
C ALA A 64 6.71 -4.19 -4.82
N TRP A 65 7.75 -4.99 -5.11
CA TRP A 65 8.09 -6.22 -4.41
C TRP A 65 9.12 -5.98 -3.32
N ASP A 66 8.74 -6.21 -2.08
CA ASP A 66 9.70 -6.37 -0.99
C ASP A 66 10.41 -7.73 -1.17
N GLY A 67 11.62 -7.72 -1.65
CA GLY A 67 12.39 -8.93 -1.97
C GLY A 67 12.42 -9.94 -0.81
N VAL A 68 12.57 -9.45 0.42
CA VAL A 68 12.54 -10.30 1.62
C VAL A 68 11.22 -11.01 1.81
N THR A 69 10.14 -10.27 1.67
CA THR A 69 8.79 -10.82 1.84
C THR A 69 8.49 -11.83 0.74
N MET A 70 8.93 -11.56 -0.48
CA MET A 70 8.82 -12.51 -1.59
C MET A 70 9.57 -13.81 -1.29
N TRP A 71 10.86 -13.73 -0.91
CA TRP A 71 11.63 -14.92 -0.60
C TRP A 71 11.09 -15.71 0.59
N ALA A 72 10.71 -15.03 1.68
CA ALA A 72 10.06 -15.68 2.81
C ALA A 72 8.76 -16.37 2.41
N THR A 73 8.07 -15.83 1.44
CA THR A 73 6.80 -16.35 0.93
C THR A 73 7.02 -17.54 0.00
N ILE A 74 7.95 -17.45 -0.95
CA ILE A 74 8.30 -18.53 -1.88
C ILE A 74 8.89 -19.72 -1.13
N LEU A 75 9.80 -19.50 -0.20
CA LEU A 75 10.45 -20.54 0.56
C LEU A 75 9.57 -21.14 1.65
N ASN A 76 8.64 -20.39 2.19
CA ASN A 76 7.62 -20.84 3.12
C ASN A 76 6.40 -21.36 2.36
N THR A 77 6.58 -22.34 1.56
CA THR A 77 5.66 -23.32 0.94
C THR A 77 4.14 -23.11 0.98
N ASN A 78 3.63 -22.14 1.71
CA ASN A 78 2.20 -21.83 1.79
C ASN A 78 1.76 -20.77 0.77
N TYR A 79 2.68 -20.28 -0.05
CA TYR A 79 2.41 -19.19 -0.99
C TYR A 79 1.57 -19.65 -2.18
N TYR A 80 1.92 -20.80 -2.75
CA TYR A 80 1.24 -21.39 -3.90
C TYR A 80 0.14 -22.37 -3.55
N THR A 81 -0.29 -22.41 -2.28
CA THR A 81 -1.24 -23.42 -1.89
C THR A 81 -2.59 -22.87 -1.58
N SER A 82 -3.55 -23.41 -2.29
CA SER A 82 -4.93 -23.48 -1.81
C SER A 82 -4.91 -23.90 -0.33
N PRO A 83 -5.76 -23.32 0.55
CA PRO A 83 -5.83 -23.69 1.95
C PRO A 83 -6.01 -25.18 2.20
N ASN A 84 -6.35 -25.95 1.17
CA ASN A 84 -6.59 -27.40 1.20
C ASN A 84 -5.39 -28.22 0.66
N ARG A 85 -4.26 -27.63 0.35
CA ARG A 85 -3.07 -28.37 -0.05
C ARG A 85 -2.08 -28.45 1.09
N GLU A 86 -1.88 -29.63 1.64
CA GLU A 86 -0.71 -29.95 2.47
C GLU A 86 0.54 -29.84 1.64
N ILE A 87 1.45 -28.98 2.06
CA ILE A 87 2.76 -28.86 1.42
C ILE A 87 3.75 -29.71 2.17
N PRO A 88 4.46 -30.59 1.45
CA PRO A 88 5.54 -31.32 2.04
C PRO A 88 6.64 -30.35 2.53
N LYS A 89 7.04 -30.47 3.78
CA LYS A 89 8.33 -29.93 4.22
C LYS A 89 9.43 -30.84 3.65
N PRO A 90 10.52 -30.34 3.15
CA PRO A 90 11.11 -29.00 3.40
C PRO A 90 10.65 -27.92 2.41
N ALA A 91 10.96 -26.68 2.80
CA ALA A 91 10.73 -25.51 1.98
C ALA A 91 11.11 -25.71 0.51
N ALA A 92 10.35 -25.14 -0.41
CA ALA A 92 10.69 -25.16 -1.81
C ALA A 92 12.10 -24.59 -2.00
N LYS A 93 12.91 -25.27 -2.78
CA LYS A 93 14.22 -24.75 -3.19
C LYS A 93 13.98 -23.72 -4.29
N PHE A 94 14.87 -22.73 -4.37
CA PHE A 94 14.91 -21.86 -5.53
C PHE A 94 15.01 -22.69 -6.80
N SER A 95 14.16 -22.41 -7.75
CA SER A 95 14.25 -22.96 -9.10
C SER A 95 13.87 -21.88 -10.10
N GLN A 96 14.49 -21.94 -11.26
CA GLN A 96 14.17 -21.04 -12.36
C GLN A 96 12.68 -21.03 -12.68
N ARG A 97 12.05 -22.19 -12.74
CA ARG A 97 10.63 -22.36 -13.04
C ARG A 97 9.72 -21.56 -12.08
N ILE A 98 10.00 -21.61 -10.76
CA ILE A 98 9.18 -20.90 -9.76
C ILE A 98 9.27 -19.38 -9.99
N LEU A 99 10.46 -18.88 -10.34
CA LEU A 99 10.67 -17.47 -10.60
C LEU A 99 9.95 -17.02 -11.89
N GLU A 100 10.02 -17.84 -12.94
CA GLU A 100 9.32 -17.60 -14.19
C GLU A 100 7.78 -17.58 -13.99
N GLU A 101 7.24 -18.58 -13.28
CA GLU A 101 5.80 -18.66 -12.97
C GLU A 101 5.29 -17.43 -12.20
N LEU A 102 6.11 -16.86 -11.29
CA LEU A 102 5.75 -15.63 -10.57
C LEU A 102 5.53 -14.45 -11.54
N VAL A 103 6.43 -14.26 -12.48
CA VAL A 103 6.34 -13.19 -13.46
C VAL A 103 5.20 -13.44 -14.45
N ASP A 104 4.98 -14.70 -14.85
CA ASP A 104 3.86 -15.08 -15.72
C ASP A 104 2.50 -14.73 -15.10
N GLU A 105 2.37 -14.94 -13.79
CA GLU A 105 1.16 -14.60 -13.04
C GLU A 105 0.93 -13.08 -12.97
N GLU A 106 2.00 -12.30 -12.77
CA GLU A 106 1.94 -10.83 -12.80
C GLU A 106 1.56 -10.30 -14.19
N ALA A 107 2.17 -10.84 -15.23
CA ALA A 107 1.84 -10.50 -16.62
C ALA A 107 0.37 -10.80 -16.94
N ALA A 108 -0.14 -11.95 -16.48
CA ALA A 108 -1.56 -12.32 -16.64
C ALA A 108 -2.51 -11.39 -15.87
N ALA A 109 -2.00 -10.68 -14.86
CA ALA A 109 -2.73 -9.66 -14.10
C ALA A 109 -2.58 -8.24 -14.68
N ASN A 110 -2.00 -8.08 -15.89
CA ASN A 110 -1.73 -6.80 -16.52
C ASN A 110 -0.83 -5.87 -15.67
N VAL A 111 0.05 -6.43 -14.86
CA VAL A 111 1.15 -5.68 -14.26
C VAL A 111 2.15 -5.36 -15.35
N ASP A 112 2.50 -4.11 -15.51
CA ASP A 112 3.45 -3.68 -16.56
C ASP A 112 4.85 -3.40 -16.03
N THR A 113 5.00 -3.25 -14.72
CA THR A 113 6.30 -3.01 -14.09
C THR A 113 6.41 -3.71 -12.75
N ILE A 114 7.47 -4.46 -12.56
CA ILE A 114 7.89 -4.97 -11.25
C ILE A 114 9.01 -4.05 -10.73
N SER A 115 8.79 -3.41 -9.57
CA SER A 115 9.84 -2.72 -8.82
C SER A 115 10.30 -3.65 -7.69
N TYR A 116 11.50 -4.20 -7.84
CA TYR A 116 12.02 -5.26 -6.96
C TYR A 116 13.08 -4.72 -6.00
N CYS A 117 12.82 -4.85 -4.70
CA CYS A 117 13.73 -4.38 -3.66
C CYS A 117 14.99 -5.25 -3.58
N LEU A 118 16.11 -4.71 -4.05
CA LEU A 118 17.43 -5.35 -4.03
C LEU A 118 18.18 -5.14 -2.72
N PHE A 119 17.95 -3.99 -2.09
CA PHE A 119 18.79 -3.51 -1.03
C PHE A 119 17.99 -3.20 0.23
N THR A 120 18.39 -3.86 1.29
CA THR A 120 18.01 -3.51 2.66
C THR A 120 19.26 -3.48 3.51
N ALA A 121 19.17 -2.93 4.71
CA ALA A 121 20.31 -2.85 5.64
C ALA A 121 20.96 -4.21 5.96
N PHE A 122 20.31 -5.32 5.65
CA PHE A 122 20.73 -6.66 6.08
C PHE A 122 21.11 -7.61 4.97
N TRP A 123 20.65 -7.33 3.74
CA TRP A 123 20.79 -8.28 2.64
C TRP A 123 20.75 -7.56 1.29
N SER A 124 21.38 -8.16 0.31
CA SER A 124 21.31 -7.78 -1.09
C SER A 124 21.24 -9.04 -1.93
N ASP A 125 20.40 -9.04 -2.95
CA ASP A 125 20.31 -10.12 -3.93
C ASP A 125 21.29 -9.92 -5.09
N VAL A 126 21.97 -8.80 -5.12
CA VAL A 126 22.97 -8.47 -6.13
C VAL A 126 24.31 -9.09 -5.76
N PRO A 127 24.91 -9.93 -6.61
CA PRO A 127 26.22 -10.51 -6.36
C PRO A 127 27.33 -9.48 -6.63
N SER A 128 27.51 -8.55 -5.70
CA SER A 128 28.58 -7.55 -5.74
C SER A 128 29.56 -7.73 -4.60
N SER A 129 30.85 -7.75 -4.90
CA SER A 129 31.90 -7.90 -3.89
C SER A 129 32.04 -6.69 -2.99
N LYS A 130 31.72 -5.48 -3.49
CA LYS A 130 31.86 -4.24 -2.73
C LYS A 130 30.66 -3.93 -1.85
N VAL A 131 29.46 -4.19 -2.35
CA VAL A 131 28.22 -3.88 -1.63
C VAL A 131 27.76 -5.03 -0.77
N THR A 132 28.03 -6.29 -1.14
CA THR A 132 27.79 -7.45 -0.29
C THR A 132 28.60 -7.43 0.98
N GLU A 133 29.77 -6.77 1.01
CA GLU A 133 30.48 -6.51 2.26
C GLU A 133 29.69 -5.61 3.20
N LEU A 134 28.88 -4.68 2.65
CA LEU A 134 27.98 -3.81 3.43
C LEU A 134 26.74 -4.57 3.90
N PHE A 135 26.22 -5.45 3.04
CA PHE A 135 24.94 -6.15 3.22
C PHE A 135 25.07 -7.62 2.76
N PRO A 136 25.77 -8.45 3.51
CA PRO A 136 26.22 -9.76 3.05
C PRO A 136 25.13 -10.84 3.05
N TRP A 137 23.86 -10.47 3.26
CA TRP A 137 22.80 -11.49 3.28
C TRP A 137 22.29 -11.81 1.88
N ARG A 138 22.17 -13.08 1.60
CA ARG A 138 21.60 -13.63 0.36
C ARG A 138 20.50 -14.63 0.73
N PRO A 139 19.44 -14.76 -0.07
CA PRO A 139 18.38 -15.73 0.19
C PRO A 139 18.93 -17.14 0.37
N PRO A 140 18.48 -17.90 1.37
CA PRO A 140 18.88 -19.28 1.54
C PRO A 140 18.56 -20.13 0.30
N GLY A 141 19.51 -20.95 -0.14
CA GLY A 141 19.35 -21.81 -1.30
C GLY A 141 19.62 -21.15 -2.66
N MET A 142 19.90 -19.86 -2.69
CA MET A 142 20.24 -19.14 -3.93
C MET A 142 21.55 -19.63 -4.53
N ASP A 143 22.60 -19.75 -3.71
CA ASP A 143 23.91 -20.21 -4.18
C ASP A 143 23.89 -21.69 -4.51
N GLU A 144 23.21 -22.51 -3.70
CA GLU A 144 23.10 -23.97 -3.92
C GLU A 144 22.27 -24.31 -5.16
N ALA A 145 21.32 -23.45 -5.53
CA ALA A 145 20.53 -23.65 -6.74
C ALA A 145 21.32 -23.35 -8.03
N GLY A 146 22.41 -22.59 -7.93
CA GLY A 146 23.16 -22.09 -9.08
C GLY A 146 22.34 -21.17 -10.00
N VAL A 147 21.29 -20.53 -9.46
CA VAL A 147 20.34 -19.69 -10.20
C VAL A 147 20.59 -18.23 -9.86
N ASP A 148 20.83 -17.43 -10.88
CA ASP A 148 20.80 -15.97 -10.73
C ASP A 148 19.32 -15.51 -10.77
N CYS A 149 18.76 -15.33 -9.57
CA CYS A 149 17.34 -15.00 -9.43
C CYS A 149 16.96 -13.68 -10.13
N LEU A 150 17.83 -12.66 -10.05
CA LEU A 150 17.54 -11.37 -10.69
C LEU A 150 17.56 -11.51 -12.20
N LYS A 151 18.54 -12.21 -12.75
CA LYS A 151 18.60 -12.43 -14.19
C LYS A 151 17.36 -13.17 -14.69
N VAL A 152 16.91 -14.22 -14.00
CA VAL A 152 15.70 -14.96 -14.37
C VAL A 152 14.47 -14.06 -14.34
N LEU A 153 14.29 -13.24 -13.29
CA LEU A 153 13.15 -12.32 -13.17
C LEU A 153 13.17 -11.27 -14.27
N ILE A 154 14.33 -10.66 -14.55
CA ILE A 154 14.50 -9.65 -15.61
C ILE A 154 14.19 -10.24 -16.97
N ASP A 155 14.85 -11.36 -17.34
CA ASP A 155 14.64 -12.04 -18.64
C ASP A 155 13.15 -12.40 -18.82
N ARG A 156 12.47 -12.83 -17.73
CA ARG A 156 11.06 -13.20 -17.81
C ARG A 156 10.14 -11.97 -17.91
N CYS A 157 10.45 -10.86 -17.25
CA CYS A 157 9.74 -9.59 -17.43
C CYS A 157 9.84 -9.14 -18.88
N HIS A 158 11.04 -9.13 -19.46
CA HIS A 158 11.25 -8.75 -20.86
C HIS A 158 10.54 -9.69 -21.86
N HIS A 159 10.44 -11.00 -21.54
CA HIS A 159 9.65 -11.94 -22.33
C HIS A 159 8.16 -11.56 -22.43
N HIS A 160 7.63 -10.87 -21.43
CA HIS A 160 6.25 -10.39 -21.36
C HIS A 160 6.08 -8.91 -21.68
N ASP A 161 7.09 -8.25 -22.24
CA ASP A 161 7.11 -6.79 -22.49
C ASP A 161 6.86 -5.96 -21.20
N MET A 162 7.21 -6.53 -20.03
CA MET A 162 7.17 -5.87 -18.74
C MET A 162 8.51 -5.21 -18.41
N GLN A 163 8.46 -4.13 -17.63
CA GLN A 163 9.67 -3.50 -17.09
C GLN A 163 10.07 -4.10 -15.75
N PHE A 164 11.37 -4.23 -15.54
CA PHE A 164 11.96 -4.59 -14.26
C PHE A 164 12.78 -3.42 -13.71
N ILE A 165 12.32 -2.85 -12.60
CA ILE A 165 12.98 -1.75 -11.89
C ILE A 165 13.69 -2.30 -10.66
N ALA A 166 14.95 -1.94 -10.49
CA ALA A 166 15.71 -2.26 -9.31
C ALA A 166 15.43 -1.21 -8.22
N ASP A 167 14.63 -1.58 -7.21
CA ASP A 167 14.36 -0.73 -6.04
C ASP A 167 15.52 -0.83 -5.03
N ILE A 168 16.02 0.32 -4.61
CA ILE A 168 17.09 0.46 -3.64
C ILE A 168 16.58 1.23 -2.43
N ARG A 169 16.44 0.53 -1.29
CA ARG A 169 16.11 1.18 -0.01
C ARG A 169 17.28 1.97 0.51
N MET A 170 17.12 3.29 0.53
CA MET A 170 18.24 4.21 0.71
C MET A 170 18.87 4.18 2.10
N ASN A 171 18.07 4.03 3.15
CA ASN A 171 18.57 4.15 4.51
C ASN A 171 18.01 3.11 5.50
N ASP A 172 17.38 2.05 4.99
CA ASP A 172 16.78 1.00 5.82
C ASP A 172 17.84 0.08 6.44
N ARG A 173 17.73 -0.21 7.72
CA ARG A 173 18.51 -1.23 8.42
C ARG A 173 17.68 -2.11 9.35
N HIS A 174 16.36 -1.98 9.35
CA HIS A 174 15.44 -2.78 10.19
C HIS A 174 15.84 -2.86 11.67
N GLY A 175 16.44 -1.82 12.23
CA GLY A 175 16.89 -1.80 13.62
C GLY A 175 18.10 -2.69 13.95
N GLY A 176 18.69 -3.35 12.94
CA GLY A 176 19.85 -4.24 13.13
C GLY A 176 21.17 -3.50 13.33
N PRO A 177 22.23 -4.24 13.64
CA PRO A 177 23.56 -3.68 13.82
C PRO A 177 24.10 -3.10 12.51
N ARG A 178 24.95 -2.09 12.62
CA ARG A 178 25.67 -1.55 11.47
C ARG A 178 26.64 -2.61 10.92
N LYS A 179 26.71 -2.73 9.60
CA LYS A 179 27.55 -3.70 8.89
C LYS A 179 28.38 -3.01 7.80
N GLY A 180 29.39 -3.70 7.28
CA GLY A 180 30.20 -3.25 6.16
C GLY A 180 30.80 -1.86 6.36
N ALA A 181 30.73 -0.98 5.35
CA ALA A 181 31.22 0.40 5.43
C ALA A 181 30.54 1.20 6.54
N ALA A 182 29.24 0.98 6.77
CA ALA A 182 28.55 1.63 7.88
C ALA A 182 29.10 1.23 9.26
N LYS A 183 29.65 0.01 9.41
CA LYS A 183 30.35 -0.43 10.62
C LYS A 183 31.77 0.14 10.68
N ALA A 184 32.45 0.21 9.55
CA ALA A 184 33.80 0.79 9.44
C ALA A 184 33.79 2.31 9.70
N HIS A 185 32.67 2.98 9.43
CA HIS A 185 32.48 4.43 9.53
C HIS A 185 31.35 4.76 10.53
N PRO A 186 31.59 4.62 11.85
CA PRO A 186 30.57 4.92 12.85
C PRO A 186 30.13 6.39 12.83
N GLU A 187 30.98 7.29 12.37
CA GLU A 187 30.71 8.73 12.20
C GLU A 187 29.64 9.01 11.13
N TRP A 188 29.32 8.06 10.26
CA TRP A 188 28.25 8.20 9.28
C TRP A 188 26.84 8.06 9.89
N ALA A 189 26.75 7.73 11.16
CA ALA A 189 25.48 7.44 11.80
C ALA A 189 24.57 8.66 11.91
N LEU A 190 23.32 8.50 11.50
CA LEU A 190 22.24 9.40 11.89
C LEU A 190 21.86 9.18 13.35
N LEU A 191 21.40 10.24 14.00
CA LEU A 191 20.76 10.14 15.30
C LEU A 191 19.49 9.28 15.17
N GLY A 192 19.52 8.10 15.76
CA GLY A 192 18.44 7.13 15.71
C GLY A 192 18.71 5.95 14.77
N SER A 193 18.70 6.13 13.46
CA SER A 193 18.91 5.05 12.49
C SER A 193 19.37 5.56 11.13
N GLY A 194 20.12 4.74 10.42
CA GLY A 194 20.59 5.04 9.05
C GLY A 194 21.95 5.72 9.00
N ASN A 195 22.26 6.27 7.83
CA ASN A 195 23.51 6.97 7.52
C ASN A 195 23.22 8.40 7.07
N ASP A 196 24.11 9.34 7.39
CA ASP A 196 23.98 10.77 7.06
C ASP A 196 24.42 11.04 5.63
N PHE A 197 23.48 11.36 4.77
CA PHE A 197 23.75 11.72 3.37
C PHE A 197 24.38 13.10 3.21
N ALA A 198 24.58 13.88 4.29
CA ALA A 198 25.47 15.03 4.25
C ALA A 198 26.93 14.61 4.00
N ILE A 199 27.27 13.37 4.33
CA ILE A 199 28.63 12.84 4.17
C ILE A 199 28.81 12.27 2.75
N GLU A 200 29.82 12.75 2.05
CA GLU A 200 30.10 12.33 0.66
C GLU A 200 30.30 10.83 0.55
N GLY A 201 31.03 10.20 1.48
CA GLY A 201 31.29 8.76 1.48
C GLY A 201 30.01 7.91 1.48
N VAL A 202 28.93 8.37 2.15
CA VAL A 202 27.62 7.70 2.14
C VAL A 202 27.01 7.74 0.74
N ARG A 203 27.03 8.91 0.08
CA ARG A 203 26.51 9.07 -1.28
C ARG A 203 27.32 8.27 -2.29
N GLU A 204 28.66 8.23 -2.16
CA GLU A 204 29.53 7.43 -3.03
C GLU A 204 29.24 5.93 -2.95
N VAL A 205 28.98 5.40 -1.76
CA VAL A 205 28.60 3.98 -1.59
C VAL A 205 27.31 3.69 -2.36
N MET A 206 26.31 4.56 -2.25
CA MET A 206 25.03 4.37 -2.95
C MET A 206 25.17 4.48 -4.48
N LEU A 207 25.97 5.44 -4.97
CA LEU A 207 26.28 5.56 -6.40
C LEU A 207 27.07 4.36 -6.91
N THR A 208 27.99 3.83 -6.11
CA THR A 208 28.75 2.62 -6.45
C THR A 208 27.82 1.42 -6.58
N PHE A 209 26.90 1.25 -5.63
CA PHE A 209 25.91 0.17 -5.70
C PHE A 209 25.02 0.31 -6.94
N THR A 210 24.51 1.51 -7.20
CA THR A 210 23.70 1.78 -8.39
C THR A 210 24.47 1.42 -9.67
N ARG A 211 25.74 1.81 -9.78
CA ARG A 211 26.57 1.45 -10.93
C ARG A 211 26.77 -0.06 -11.06
N GLU A 212 27.03 -0.75 -9.97
CA GLU A 212 27.22 -2.21 -9.97
C GLU A 212 25.96 -2.95 -10.44
N VAL A 213 24.76 -2.48 -10.03
CA VAL A 213 23.48 -3.02 -10.53
C VAL A 213 23.34 -2.81 -12.04
N LEU A 214 23.61 -1.59 -12.51
CA LEU A 214 23.51 -1.24 -13.93
C LEU A 214 24.54 -1.97 -14.81
N ASP A 215 25.71 -2.30 -14.26
CA ASP A 215 26.76 -3.03 -14.99
C ASP A 215 26.52 -4.55 -14.99
N ALA A 216 25.84 -5.08 -13.97
CA ALA A 216 25.61 -6.53 -13.81
C ALA A 216 24.31 -7.02 -14.46
N TYR A 217 23.26 -6.17 -14.51
CA TYR A 217 21.91 -6.57 -14.90
C TYR A 217 21.29 -5.63 -15.91
N ASP A 218 20.47 -6.20 -16.80
CA ASP A 218 19.72 -5.44 -17.81
C ASP A 218 18.38 -4.92 -17.26
N VAL A 219 18.44 -4.16 -16.17
CA VAL A 219 17.27 -3.52 -15.57
C VAL A 219 16.80 -2.34 -16.41
N ASP A 220 15.48 -2.07 -16.42
CA ASP A 220 14.88 -0.93 -17.14
C ASP A 220 15.00 0.39 -16.37
N GLY A 221 15.44 0.33 -15.14
CA GLY A 221 15.66 1.51 -14.30
C GLY A 221 15.99 1.19 -12.86
N ILE A 222 16.09 2.27 -12.10
CA ILE A 222 16.35 2.27 -10.65
C ILE A 222 15.21 3.01 -9.96
N GLU A 223 14.74 2.50 -8.83
CA GLU A 223 13.90 3.25 -7.89
C GLU A 223 14.66 3.48 -6.60
N TYR A 224 14.70 4.72 -6.10
CA TYR A 224 15.22 5.01 -4.78
C TYR A 224 14.07 5.07 -3.77
N ASP A 225 13.98 4.03 -2.93
CA ASP A 225 13.01 3.98 -1.83
C ASP A 225 13.51 4.73 -0.61
N TYR A 226 13.02 5.98 -0.45
CA TYR A 226 13.31 6.80 0.72
C TYR A 226 12.34 6.51 1.89
N MET A 227 11.27 5.74 1.68
CA MET A 227 10.20 5.63 2.69
C MET A 227 10.48 4.67 3.83
N ARG A 228 11.45 3.75 3.72
CA ARG A 228 11.76 2.82 4.81
C ARG A 228 12.59 3.43 5.94
N TRP A 229 13.05 4.58 5.88
CA TRP A 229 13.70 5.45 6.88
C TRP A 229 14.00 6.75 6.17
N CYS A 230 13.00 7.62 6.12
CA CYS A 230 13.02 8.81 5.27
C CYS A 230 13.98 9.93 5.72
N HIS A 231 14.61 9.78 6.88
CA HIS A 231 15.63 10.71 7.32
C HIS A 231 16.96 10.43 6.59
N MET A 232 17.34 11.33 5.69
CA MET A 232 18.63 11.28 4.99
C MET A 232 19.68 12.15 5.67
N PHE A 233 19.26 13.05 6.56
CA PHE A 233 20.12 14.02 7.26
C PHE A 233 19.82 14.00 8.75
N GLN A 234 20.70 14.61 9.54
CA GLN A 234 20.46 14.84 10.95
C GLN A 234 19.13 15.61 11.16
N PRO A 235 18.42 15.41 12.27
CA PRO A 235 17.13 16.04 12.51
C PRO A 235 17.15 17.55 12.27
N GLY A 236 16.20 18.05 11.47
CA GLY A 236 16.05 19.45 11.12
C GLY A 236 17.06 19.97 10.07
N GLN A 237 17.95 19.12 9.53
CA GLN A 237 18.94 19.54 8.53
C GLN A 237 18.49 19.27 7.08
N GLY A 238 17.35 18.63 6.86
CA GLY A 238 16.93 18.21 5.51
C GLY A 238 16.86 19.39 4.53
N LYS A 239 16.06 20.40 4.83
CA LYS A 239 15.89 21.57 3.94
C LYS A 239 17.22 22.29 3.61
N LYS A 240 18.12 22.41 4.60
CA LYS A 240 19.44 23.02 4.40
C LYS A 240 20.31 22.21 3.44
N ASN A 241 20.22 20.88 3.51
CA ASN A 241 21.05 19.94 2.77
C ASN A 241 20.36 19.37 1.51
N ALA A 242 19.18 19.88 1.13
CA ALA A 242 18.43 19.41 -0.05
C ALA A 242 19.28 19.42 -1.34
N HIS A 243 20.17 20.41 -1.48
CA HIS A 243 21.09 20.51 -2.62
C HIS A 243 22.03 19.30 -2.76
N LEU A 244 22.37 18.63 -1.65
CA LEU A 244 23.23 17.44 -1.67
C LEU A 244 22.49 16.22 -2.24
N LEU A 245 21.19 16.06 -1.91
CA LEU A 245 20.37 15.03 -2.55
C LEU A 245 20.08 15.34 -4.01
N THR A 246 19.91 16.63 -4.34
CA THR A 246 19.75 17.04 -5.74
C THR A 246 21.00 16.75 -6.56
N ASP A 247 22.19 17.03 -6.03
CA ASP A 247 23.45 16.65 -6.68
C ASP A 247 23.58 15.13 -6.82
N PHE A 248 23.27 14.37 -5.77
CA PHE A 248 23.25 12.92 -5.79
C PHE A 248 22.30 12.39 -6.88
N THR A 249 21.09 12.95 -7.01
CA THR A 249 20.10 12.58 -8.02
C THR A 249 20.60 12.90 -9.44
N ARG A 250 21.27 14.06 -9.65
CA ARG A 250 21.90 14.40 -10.94
C ARG A 250 22.99 13.39 -11.32
N ARG A 251 23.82 13.01 -10.35
CA ARG A 251 24.87 12.01 -10.56
C ARG A 251 24.29 10.64 -10.88
N THR A 252 23.21 10.26 -10.23
CA THR A 252 22.47 9.03 -10.56
C THR A 252 21.90 9.08 -11.97
N ARG A 253 21.25 10.19 -12.36
CA ARG A 253 20.73 10.36 -13.73
C ARG A 253 21.83 10.17 -14.77
N LYS A 254 23.01 10.74 -14.52
CA LYS A 254 24.16 10.57 -15.41
C LYS A 254 24.58 9.10 -15.53
N LEU A 255 24.60 8.33 -14.43
CA LEU A 255 24.90 6.90 -14.47
C LEU A 255 23.90 6.13 -15.34
N LEU A 256 22.62 6.43 -15.19
CA LEU A 256 21.55 5.80 -15.99
C LEU A 256 21.66 6.17 -17.46
N ASP A 257 21.93 7.44 -17.80
CA ASP A 257 22.09 7.88 -19.19
C ASP A 257 23.33 7.25 -19.84
N GLU A 258 24.42 7.06 -19.08
CA GLU A 258 25.60 6.34 -19.53
C GLU A 258 25.30 4.85 -19.76
N ALA A 259 24.55 4.21 -18.88
CA ALA A 259 24.12 2.83 -19.04
C ALA A 259 23.16 2.67 -20.24
N ALA A 260 22.19 3.55 -20.41
CA ALA A 260 21.29 3.57 -21.55
C ALA A 260 22.05 3.63 -22.88
N ARG A 261 23.02 4.56 -22.99
CA ARG A 261 23.87 4.67 -24.20
C ARG A 261 24.69 3.40 -24.46
N ARG A 262 25.23 2.75 -23.43
CA ARG A 262 25.96 1.48 -23.59
C ARG A 262 25.06 0.34 -24.09
N ARG A 263 23.79 0.36 -23.68
CA ARG A 263 22.78 -0.65 -24.06
C ARG A 263 22.05 -0.34 -25.35
N GLY A 264 22.23 0.87 -25.92
CA GLY A 264 21.54 1.30 -27.13
C GLY A 264 20.05 1.57 -26.94
N CYS A 265 19.61 1.90 -25.73
CA CYS A 265 18.24 2.32 -25.44
C CYS A 265 18.20 3.82 -25.14
N ASP A 266 17.01 4.43 -25.32
CA ASP A 266 16.83 5.88 -25.23
C ASP A 266 17.02 6.38 -23.80
N ARG A 267 16.44 5.67 -22.81
CA ARG A 267 16.43 6.09 -21.42
C ARG A 267 16.16 4.93 -20.46
N LEU A 268 16.92 4.87 -19.37
CA LEU A 268 16.60 4.03 -18.22
C LEU A 268 15.87 4.88 -17.18
N ALA A 269 14.80 4.34 -16.57
CA ALA A 269 13.98 5.07 -15.63
C ALA A 269 14.69 5.34 -14.31
N LEU A 270 14.45 6.52 -13.72
CA LEU A 270 14.75 6.82 -12.32
C LEU A 270 13.44 7.14 -11.59
N GLY A 271 13.01 6.24 -10.72
CA GLY A 271 11.90 6.45 -9.82
C GLY A 271 12.34 6.87 -8.42
N VAL A 272 11.45 7.54 -7.70
CA VAL A 272 11.66 7.86 -6.29
C VAL A 272 10.39 7.61 -5.48
N ARG A 273 10.49 6.80 -4.42
CA ARG A 273 9.43 6.62 -3.45
C ARG A 273 9.66 7.53 -2.25
N VAL A 274 8.71 8.41 -1.97
CA VAL A 274 8.83 9.55 -1.04
C VAL A 274 7.60 9.68 -0.14
N PRO A 275 7.67 10.47 0.96
CA PRO A 275 6.50 10.75 1.78
C PRO A 275 5.32 11.31 0.99
N GLN A 276 4.12 11.04 1.47
CA GLN A 276 2.85 11.40 0.82
C GLN A 276 2.46 12.89 0.90
N ASN A 277 3.30 13.73 1.52
CA ASN A 277 3.07 15.17 1.65
C ASN A 277 4.25 15.96 1.10
N ILE A 278 4.00 16.94 0.24
CA ILE A 278 5.06 17.80 -0.32
C ILE A 278 5.82 18.55 0.77
N SER A 279 5.12 19.10 1.77
CA SER A 279 5.78 19.80 2.89
C SER A 279 6.70 18.89 3.71
N GLU A 280 6.36 17.61 3.82
CA GLU A 280 7.20 16.61 4.46
C GLU A 280 8.43 16.28 3.61
N CYS A 281 8.25 16.14 2.29
CA CYS A 281 9.35 15.99 1.36
C CYS A 281 10.35 17.13 1.45
N GLU A 282 9.87 18.39 1.45
CA GLU A 282 10.72 19.58 1.61
C GLU A 282 11.45 19.60 2.95
N TYR A 283 10.75 19.26 4.06
CA TYR A 283 11.35 19.21 5.39
C TYR A 283 12.51 18.20 5.45
N LEU A 284 12.37 17.07 4.77
CA LEU A 284 13.37 16.00 4.71
C LEU A 284 14.50 16.29 3.72
N GLY A 285 14.33 17.26 2.82
CA GLY A 285 15.33 17.66 1.83
C GLY A 285 15.14 17.01 0.47
N PHE A 286 13.97 16.46 0.18
CA PHE A 286 13.60 15.96 -1.15
C PHE A 286 13.07 17.10 -2.01
N ASP A 287 13.90 17.70 -2.82
CA ASP A 287 13.57 18.80 -3.72
C ASP A 287 12.94 18.27 -5.02
N LEU A 288 11.73 17.70 -4.89
CA LEU A 288 11.01 17.10 -6.00
C LEU A 288 10.75 18.09 -7.13
N ALA A 289 10.47 19.34 -6.81
CA ALA A 289 10.23 20.38 -7.81
C ALA A 289 11.43 20.56 -8.75
N THR A 290 12.64 20.61 -8.20
CA THR A 290 13.88 20.67 -8.98
C THR A 290 14.12 19.36 -9.74
N TRP A 291 13.95 18.22 -9.09
CA TRP A 291 14.21 16.91 -9.71
C TRP A 291 13.31 16.66 -10.93
N ILE A 292 12.03 17.01 -10.81
CA ILE A 292 11.05 16.89 -11.90
C ILE A 292 11.35 17.92 -13.01
N LYS A 293 11.55 19.18 -12.64
CA LYS A 293 11.80 20.27 -13.62
C LYS A 293 13.04 20.03 -14.45
N GLU A 294 14.10 19.48 -13.85
CA GLU A 294 15.35 19.16 -14.55
C GLU A 294 15.29 17.82 -15.31
N GLY A 295 14.18 17.09 -15.23
CA GLY A 295 14.04 15.79 -15.87
C GLY A 295 14.96 14.72 -15.26
N LEU A 296 15.30 14.85 -13.96
CA LEU A 296 16.17 13.90 -13.28
C LEU A 296 15.43 12.61 -12.95
N VAL A 297 14.15 12.71 -12.63
CA VAL A 297 13.29 11.58 -12.26
C VAL A 297 12.17 11.38 -13.29
N ASP A 298 11.85 10.12 -13.57
CA ASP A 298 10.85 9.71 -14.54
C ASP A 298 9.49 9.45 -13.88
N TYR A 299 9.50 9.11 -12.60
CA TYR A 299 8.29 8.97 -11.82
C TYR A 299 8.51 9.18 -10.33
N VAL A 300 7.43 9.52 -9.64
CA VAL A 300 7.38 9.67 -8.18
C VAL A 300 6.31 8.74 -7.62
N VAL A 301 6.63 8.06 -6.53
CA VAL A 301 5.72 7.21 -5.75
C VAL A 301 5.46 7.83 -4.39
N PRO A 302 4.45 8.72 -4.26
CA PRO A 302 4.04 9.23 -2.95
C PRO A 302 3.52 8.07 -2.09
N SER A 303 3.97 7.97 -0.84
CA SER A 303 3.69 6.81 0.00
C SER A 303 3.63 7.17 1.47
N ASP A 304 2.71 6.55 2.19
CA ASP A 304 2.85 6.41 3.65
C ASP A 304 3.90 5.34 3.97
N PHE A 305 4.25 5.20 5.24
CA PHE A 305 5.25 4.24 5.68
C PHE A 305 4.75 2.79 5.61
N PHE A 306 3.49 2.52 6.00
CA PHE A 306 2.91 1.16 6.04
C PHE A 306 1.46 1.07 5.58
N HIS A 307 0.76 2.17 5.41
CA HIS A 307 -0.68 2.17 5.28
C HIS A 307 -1.10 2.93 4.03
N SER A 308 -2.25 2.55 3.49
CA SER A 308 -2.91 3.37 2.48
C SER A 308 -3.68 4.49 3.16
N ASP A 309 -3.50 5.71 2.67
CA ASP A 309 -4.19 6.89 3.15
C ASP A 309 -5.08 7.48 2.05
N SER A 310 -6.39 7.31 2.20
CA SER A 310 -7.35 7.88 1.26
C SER A 310 -7.39 9.42 1.27
N ASN A 311 -6.75 10.05 2.27
CA ASN A 311 -6.64 11.51 2.36
C ASN A 311 -5.38 12.08 1.70
N MET A 312 -4.54 11.25 1.08
CA MET A 312 -3.35 11.72 0.36
C MET A 312 -3.72 12.78 -0.68
N LYS A 313 -2.99 13.90 -0.66
CA LYS A 313 -3.15 14.98 -1.65
C LYS A 313 -2.37 14.70 -2.92
N THR A 314 -2.83 13.71 -3.68
CA THR A 314 -2.20 13.28 -4.94
C THR A 314 -2.03 14.44 -5.93
N GLU A 315 -3.01 15.34 -6.00
CA GLU A 315 -2.98 16.49 -6.90
C GLU A 315 -1.84 17.47 -6.63
N ASP A 316 -1.27 17.49 -5.42
CA ASP A 316 -0.13 18.37 -5.13
C ASP A 316 1.14 17.84 -5.83
N PHE A 317 1.30 16.53 -5.93
CA PHE A 317 2.37 15.90 -6.73
C PHE A 317 2.10 16.08 -8.23
N VAL A 318 0.88 15.85 -8.68
CA VAL A 318 0.47 16.04 -10.08
C VAL A 318 0.70 17.48 -10.56
N LYS A 319 0.54 18.48 -9.70
CA LYS A 319 0.87 19.89 -10.03
C LYS A 319 2.34 20.08 -10.37
N LEU A 320 3.25 19.35 -9.70
CA LEU A 320 4.69 19.45 -9.96
C LEU A 320 5.07 18.86 -11.33
N THR A 321 4.33 17.88 -11.83
CA THR A 321 4.65 17.19 -13.09
C THR A 321 4.06 17.85 -14.33
N ARG A 322 3.26 18.92 -14.19
CA ARG A 322 2.64 19.61 -15.33
C ARG A 322 3.67 20.12 -16.32
N GLY A 323 3.51 19.72 -17.59
CA GLY A 323 4.43 20.09 -18.66
C GLY A 323 5.76 19.35 -18.66
N THR A 324 5.84 18.24 -17.94
CA THR A 324 6.97 17.31 -17.95
C THR A 324 6.50 15.89 -18.28
N ASP A 325 7.42 14.97 -18.53
CA ASP A 325 7.11 13.56 -18.78
C ASP A 325 7.06 12.71 -17.48
N CYS A 326 7.37 13.32 -16.32
CA CYS A 326 7.39 12.65 -15.04
C CYS A 326 5.99 12.18 -14.61
N LYS A 327 5.87 10.95 -14.14
CA LYS A 327 4.61 10.27 -13.78
C LYS A 327 4.42 10.17 -12.27
N ILE A 328 3.17 10.10 -11.82
CA ILE A 328 2.80 9.94 -10.41
C ILE A 328 2.08 8.60 -10.22
N TYR A 329 2.68 7.73 -9.39
CA TYR A 329 2.15 6.40 -9.03
C TYR A 329 1.99 6.27 -7.51
N PRO A 330 0.90 6.79 -6.90
CA PRO A 330 0.72 6.70 -5.46
C PRO A 330 0.71 5.25 -4.96
N ALA A 331 1.35 5.02 -3.82
CA ALA A 331 1.44 3.68 -3.25
C ALA A 331 0.14 3.24 -2.60
N ILE A 332 -0.26 1.98 -2.86
CA ILE A 332 -1.34 1.29 -2.15
C ILE A 332 -0.73 0.19 -1.31
N HIS A 333 -0.78 0.35 0.02
CA HIS A 333 -0.35 -0.69 0.95
C HIS A 333 -1.47 -1.70 1.21
N PRO A 334 -1.14 -2.97 1.46
CA PRO A 334 -2.15 -3.99 1.73
C PRO A 334 -2.78 -3.86 3.12
N MET A 335 -2.24 -2.98 3.95
CA MET A 335 -2.63 -2.86 5.35
C MET A 335 -3.23 -1.51 5.66
N ILE A 336 -4.22 -1.54 6.54
CA ILE A 336 -4.82 -0.39 7.15
C ILE A 336 -4.44 -0.43 8.63
N SER A 337 -3.94 0.68 9.17
CA SER A 337 -3.73 0.77 10.61
C SER A 337 -5.07 0.72 11.30
N MET A 338 -5.19 -0.18 12.25
CA MET A 338 -6.24 -0.11 13.26
C MET A 338 -5.60 0.17 14.59
N ASP A 339 -6.27 1.01 15.34
CA ASP A 339 -5.79 1.41 16.64
C ASP A 339 -6.11 0.34 17.68
N GLY A 340 -5.11 -0.40 18.06
CA GLY A 340 -5.13 -1.35 19.14
C GLY A 340 -3.94 -1.15 20.09
N PRO A 341 -3.90 -1.81 21.25
CA PRO A 341 -2.78 -1.73 22.18
C PRO A 341 -1.44 -2.17 21.56
N ASN A 342 -1.46 -2.89 20.44
CA ASN A 342 -0.30 -3.53 19.83
C ASN A 342 -0.08 -3.15 18.35
N GLU A 343 -0.56 -2.02 17.85
CA GLU A 343 -0.41 -1.60 16.46
C GLU A 343 -0.91 -2.68 15.46
N HIS A 344 -2.17 -3.07 15.58
CA HIS A 344 -2.71 -4.11 14.73
C HIS A 344 -3.08 -3.60 13.34
N TYR A 345 -2.76 -4.41 12.34
CA TYR A 345 -3.01 -4.12 10.95
C TYR A 345 -4.21 -4.90 10.45
N ARG A 346 -5.19 -4.20 9.92
CA ARG A 346 -6.25 -4.80 9.12
C ARG A 346 -5.84 -4.80 7.67
N LEU A 347 -6.12 -5.91 6.97
CA LEU A 347 -5.89 -5.98 5.53
C LEU A 347 -7.00 -5.28 4.76
N MET A 348 -6.62 -4.61 3.68
CA MET A 348 -7.55 -4.02 2.74
C MET A 348 -8.37 -5.11 2.01
N SER A 349 -9.65 -4.84 1.79
CA SER A 349 -10.51 -5.61 0.91
C SER A 349 -10.41 -5.08 -0.53
N LEU A 350 -10.89 -5.83 -1.51
CA LEU A 350 -10.91 -5.34 -2.90
C LEU A 350 -11.65 -3.99 -3.05
N PRO A 351 -12.84 -3.77 -2.45
CA PRO A 351 -13.46 -2.45 -2.47
C PRO A 351 -12.61 -1.33 -1.85
N ASN A 352 -11.73 -1.63 -0.88
CA ASN A 352 -10.79 -0.63 -0.34
C ASN A 352 -9.68 -0.29 -1.35
N TYR A 353 -9.14 -1.28 -2.06
CA TYR A 353 -8.17 -1.05 -3.13
C TYR A 353 -8.78 -0.18 -4.25
N ARG A 354 -10.02 -0.48 -4.66
CA ARG A 354 -10.76 0.32 -5.65
C ARG A 354 -10.93 1.76 -5.19
N ALA A 355 -11.33 1.97 -3.93
CA ALA A 355 -11.50 3.31 -3.36
C ALA A 355 -10.19 4.11 -3.37
N ALA A 356 -9.07 3.49 -3.01
CA ALA A 356 -7.76 4.14 -3.08
C ALA A 356 -7.39 4.48 -4.53
N ALA A 357 -7.54 3.53 -5.46
CA ALA A 357 -7.26 3.76 -6.88
C ALA A 357 -8.17 4.85 -7.47
N GLN A 358 -9.48 4.84 -7.14
CA GLN A 358 -10.44 5.88 -7.57
C GLN A 358 -9.98 7.27 -7.12
N ASN A 359 -9.59 7.44 -5.84
CA ASN A 359 -9.08 8.72 -5.37
C ASN A 359 -7.81 9.12 -6.13
N PHE A 360 -6.86 8.23 -6.30
CA PHE A 360 -5.61 8.55 -6.96
C PHE A 360 -5.82 8.95 -8.43
N TYR A 361 -6.60 8.19 -9.19
CA TYR A 361 -6.93 8.53 -10.57
C TYR A 361 -7.76 9.81 -10.69
N GLY A 362 -8.78 9.97 -9.85
CA GLY A 362 -9.64 11.15 -9.87
C GLY A 362 -8.90 12.44 -9.52
N PHE A 363 -7.82 12.35 -8.70
CA PHE A 363 -6.92 13.46 -8.43
C PHE A 363 -5.73 13.55 -9.40
N GLY A 364 -5.71 12.75 -10.47
CA GLY A 364 -4.83 12.93 -11.62
C GLY A 364 -3.59 12.03 -11.66
N ALA A 365 -3.50 10.99 -10.85
CA ALA A 365 -2.40 10.03 -10.93
C ALA A 365 -2.34 9.33 -12.30
N ASP A 366 -1.14 9.00 -12.76
CA ASP A 366 -0.87 8.29 -14.01
C ASP A 366 -1.03 6.76 -13.88
N GLY A 367 -0.99 6.24 -12.66
CA GLY A 367 -1.14 4.84 -12.34
C GLY A 367 -1.15 4.65 -10.83
N VAL A 368 -0.93 3.42 -10.37
CA VAL A 368 -0.86 3.07 -8.94
C VAL A 368 0.33 2.14 -8.67
N SER A 369 0.89 2.23 -7.46
CA SER A 369 1.96 1.35 -7.00
C SER A 369 1.50 0.49 -5.82
N PRO A 370 0.95 -0.71 -6.07
CA PRO A 370 0.71 -1.68 -5.01
C PRO A 370 2.03 -2.06 -4.35
N TYR A 371 2.19 -1.74 -3.06
CA TYR A 371 3.42 -1.97 -2.32
C TYR A 371 3.24 -3.13 -1.33
N ASN A 372 4.16 -4.11 -1.36
CA ASN A 372 4.06 -5.30 -0.51
C ASN A 372 2.71 -6.03 -0.61
N TYR A 373 2.08 -5.97 -1.76
CA TYR A 373 0.76 -6.55 -2.01
C TYR A 373 0.69 -8.03 -1.62
N GLN A 374 1.68 -8.80 -1.97
CA GLN A 374 1.82 -10.22 -1.64
C GLN A 374 1.83 -10.49 -0.12
N ARG A 375 2.22 -9.53 0.71
CA ARG A 375 2.24 -9.68 2.17
C ARG A 375 0.83 -9.87 2.75
N ALA A 376 -0.19 -9.33 2.09
CA ALA A 376 -1.59 -9.52 2.46
C ALA A 376 -2.03 -10.99 2.35
N PHE A 377 -1.37 -11.75 1.50
CA PHE A 377 -1.69 -13.14 1.17
C PHE A 377 -0.70 -14.13 1.79
N SER A 378 0.24 -13.65 2.60
CA SER A 378 1.18 -14.50 3.32
C SER A 378 0.48 -15.35 4.39
N ARG A 379 1.17 -16.38 4.90
CA ARG A 379 0.67 -17.33 5.89
C ARG A 379 0.02 -16.66 7.13
N ARG A 380 0.57 -15.54 7.60
CA ARG A 380 -0.01 -14.80 8.73
C ARG A 380 -1.39 -14.26 8.39
N ALA A 381 -1.55 -13.74 7.21
CA ALA A 381 -2.83 -13.23 6.73
C ALA A 381 -3.87 -14.35 6.55
N THR A 382 -3.46 -15.53 6.10
CA THR A 382 -4.36 -16.67 5.88
C THR A 382 -4.79 -17.36 7.17
N ALA A 383 -3.95 -17.41 8.20
CA ALA A 383 -4.29 -18.03 9.49
C ALA A 383 -5.45 -17.33 10.21
N HIS A 384 -5.65 -16.03 9.99
CA HIS A 384 -6.72 -15.22 10.60
C HIS A 384 -8.03 -15.20 9.82
N ARG A 385 -8.11 -15.92 8.72
CA ARG A 385 -9.18 -15.79 7.75
C ARG A 385 -9.85 -17.06 7.37
N ALA A 386 -10.16 -17.90 8.32
CA ALA A 386 -11.04 -19.05 8.11
C ALA A 386 -12.37 -18.67 7.44
N SER A 387 -12.71 -17.38 7.39
CA SER A 387 -13.93 -16.84 6.78
C SER A 387 -13.71 -16.05 5.48
N SER A 388 -12.47 -15.90 5.00
CA SER A 388 -12.23 -15.05 3.84
C SER A 388 -12.36 -15.80 2.52
N SER A 389 -12.86 -15.10 1.51
CA SER A 389 -13.11 -15.58 0.16
C SER A 389 -11.85 -16.21 -0.48
N PRO A 390 -11.97 -17.29 -1.27
CA PRO A 390 -10.89 -17.87 -2.05
C PRO A 390 -10.15 -16.85 -2.96
N ALA A 391 -10.81 -15.75 -3.33
CA ALA A 391 -10.24 -14.67 -4.14
C ALA A 391 -9.05 -13.95 -3.47
N TRP A 392 -8.82 -14.16 -2.19
CA TRP A 392 -7.71 -13.59 -1.44
C TRP A 392 -6.45 -14.45 -1.46
N LEU A 393 -6.48 -15.56 -2.17
CA LEU A 393 -5.36 -16.46 -2.29
C LEU A 393 -4.57 -16.12 -3.56
N TRP A 394 -3.26 -16.06 -3.41
CA TRP A 394 -2.38 -16.02 -4.56
C TRP A 394 -2.50 -17.32 -5.37
N PRO A 395 -2.47 -17.32 -6.71
CA PRO A 395 -2.42 -16.15 -7.60
C PRO A 395 -3.78 -15.50 -7.89
N ALA A 396 -4.89 -16.06 -7.40
CA ALA A 396 -6.24 -15.53 -7.67
C ALA A 396 -6.41 -14.05 -7.30
N SER A 397 -5.71 -13.60 -6.24
CA SER A 397 -5.68 -12.21 -5.80
C SER A 397 -5.05 -11.25 -6.81
N LEU A 398 -4.26 -11.73 -7.76
CA LEU A 398 -3.70 -10.91 -8.84
C LEU A 398 -4.78 -10.36 -9.78
N GLY A 399 -5.93 -11.02 -9.85
CA GLY A 399 -7.09 -10.49 -10.54
C GLY A 399 -7.52 -9.10 -10.05
N TRP A 400 -7.25 -8.78 -8.78
CA TRP A 400 -7.51 -7.46 -8.21
C TRP A 400 -6.59 -6.40 -8.80
N LEU A 401 -5.31 -6.72 -9.01
CA LEU A 401 -4.35 -5.80 -9.62
C LEU A 401 -4.78 -5.46 -11.05
N ARG A 402 -5.22 -6.44 -11.81
CA ARG A 402 -5.70 -6.22 -13.17
C ARG A 402 -6.82 -5.20 -13.23
N GLU A 403 -7.78 -5.29 -12.29
CA GLU A 403 -8.89 -4.36 -12.20
C GLU A 403 -8.42 -2.93 -11.87
N LEU A 404 -7.43 -2.80 -10.96
CA LEU A 404 -6.91 -1.49 -10.56
C LEU A 404 -6.23 -0.72 -11.70
N GLY A 405 -5.73 -1.41 -12.71
CA GLY A 405 -5.14 -0.80 -13.90
C GLY A 405 -6.15 -0.14 -14.85
N ASN A 406 -7.44 -0.33 -14.61
CA ASN A 406 -8.52 0.22 -15.44
C ASN A 406 -9.42 1.15 -14.62
N PRO A 407 -9.25 2.50 -14.71
CA PRO A 407 -10.05 3.46 -13.97
C PRO A 407 -11.56 3.33 -14.20
N ASP A 408 -11.98 3.00 -15.42
CA ASP A 408 -13.40 2.87 -15.75
C ASP A 408 -14.01 1.65 -15.07
N GLU A 409 -13.27 0.53 -15.00
CA GLU A 409 -13.70 -0.67 -14.29
C GLU A 409 -13.76 -0.42 -12.78
N VAL A 410 -12.77 0.28 -12.23
CA VAL A 410 -12.77 0.72 -10.82
C VAL A 410 -13.99 1.56 -10.50
N HIS A 411 -14.32 2.53 -11.39
CA HIS A 411 -15.45 3.44 -11.19
C HIS A 411 -16.80 2.71 -11.23
N GLN A 412 -16.93 1.65 -12.02
CA GLN A 412 -18.17 0.87 -12.18
C GLN A 412 -18.41 -0.16 -11.07
N ARG A 413 -17.51 -0.30 -10.10
CA ARG A 413 -17.59 -1.30 -9.05
C ARG A 413 -17.76 -0.65 -7.67
N ASP A 414 -18.19 -1.44 -6.69
CA ASP A 414 -18.28 -1.00 -5.30
C ASP A 414 -16.92 -0.56 -4.75
N ARG A 415 -16.91 0.56 -4.05
CA ARG A 415 -15.74 1.17 -3.44
C ARG A 415 -16.01 1.45 -1.96
N HIS A 416 -15.08 1.09 -1.08
CA HIS A 416 -15.17 1.34 0.35
C HIS A 416 -13.99 2.22 0.78
N TYR A 417 -14.23 3.51 0.90
CA TYR A 417 -13.27 4.50 1.41
C TYR A 417 -13.13 4.31 2.90
N LEU A 418 -11.96 3.92 3.33
CA LEU A 418 -11.68 3.73 4.73
C LEU A 418 -10.84 4.88 5.25
N PHE A 419 -11.40 5.59 6.21
CA PHE A 419 -10.75 6.64 6.96
C PHE A 419 -10.61 6.17 8.41
N TYR A 420 -9.46 5.65 8.73
CA TYR A 420 -9.20 5.19 10.09
C TYR A 420 -8.78 6.38 10.97
N SER A 421 -9.21 6.35 12.20
CA SER A 421 -8.71 7.22 13.24
C SER A 421 -7.93 6.41 14.25
N ILE A 422 -6.93 7.01 14.79
CA ILE A 422 -6.12 6.45 15.86
C ILE A 422 -6.82 6.75 17.17
N TYR A 423 -7.39 5.73 17.81
CA TYR A 423 -8.19 5.97 19.00
C TYR A 423 -7.39 6.14 20.30
N LYS A 424 -6.08 5.96 20.26
CA LYS A 424 -5.21 6.13 21.44
C LYS A 424 -4.22 7.27 21.36
N LYS A 425 -3.62 7.48 20.19
CA LYS A 425 -2.63 8.54 19.95
C LYS A 425 -2.76 9.01 18.49
N PRO A 426 -2.63 10.31 18.23
CA PRO A 426 -2.47 10.78 16.87
C PRO A 426 -1.32 10.05 16.20
N ARG A 427 -1.58 9.48 15.02
CA ARG A 427 -0.53 8.87 14.22
C ARG A 427 0.38 9.95 13.70
N LYS A 428 1.66 9.76 13.92
CA LYS A 428 2.69 10.59 13.32
C LYS A 428 3.39 9.77 12.26
N SER A 429 3.65 10.38 11.12
CA SER A 429 4.61 9.85 10.18
C SER A 429 5.98 9.71 10.86
N PRO A 430 6.94 8.99 10.26
CA PRO A 430 8.30 8.90 10.79
C PRO A 430 8.95 10.27 11.04
N THR A 431 8.50 11.29 10.34
CA THR A 431 8.96 12.69 10.49
C THR A 431 8.25 13.48 11.58
N GLY A 432 7.18 12.93 12.13
CA GLY A 432 6.35 13.59 13.12
C GLY A 432 5.18 14.40 12.56
N PHE A 433 4.99 14.43 11.23
CA PHE A 433 3.78 14.99 10.62
C PHE A 433 2.58 14.13 11.02
N SER A 434 1.48 14.79 11.40
CA SER A 434 0.22 14.11 11.73
C SER A 434 -0.69 14.14 10.50
N ASN A 435 -1.24 12.98 10.16
CA ASN A 435 -2.20 12.85 9.07
C ASN A 435 -3.65 12.79 9.59
N ASP A 436 -3.85 12.93 10.91
CA ASP A 436 -5.13 12.62 11.52
C ASP A 436 -5.87 13.81 12.08
N ASP A 437 -7.05 14.03 11.54
CA ASP A 437 -8.13 14.74 12.19
C ASP A 437 -8.95 13.72 13.01
N ASN A 438 -8.60 13.54 14.27
CA ASN A 438 -9.30 12.58 15.13
C ASN A 438 -10.34 13.27 16.01
N ILE A 439 -11.55 12.70 16.10
CA ILE A 439 -12.58 13.24 16.99
C ILE A 439 -12.46 12.53 18.35
N TYR A 440 -11.97 13.26 19.31
CA TYR A 440 -11.88 12.89 20.70
C TYR A 440 -12.50 14.02 21.55
N LEU A 441 -13.56 13.71 22.30
CA LEU A 441 -14.26 14.70 23.10
C LEU A 441 -14.23 14.27 24.56
N ASP A 442 -13.56 15.06 25.40
CA ASP A 442 -13.63 14.90 26.86
C ASP A 442 -14.92 15.53 27.35
N ARG A 443 -15.70 14.80 28.15
CA ARG A 443 -16.99 15.28 28.65
C ARG A 443 -16.88 16.45 29.62
N ALA A 444 -15.67 16.73 30.10
CA ALA A 444 -15.36 17.90 30.92
C ALA A 444 -15.14 19.18 30.10
N ASP A 445 -14.99 19.06 28.79
CA ASP A 445 -14.76 20.21 27.91
C ASP A 445 -16.04 21.05 27.74
N GLU A 446 -15.86 22.37 27.58
CA GLU A 446 -16.98 23.29 27.33
C GLU A 446 -17.60 23.06 25.95
N VAL A 447 -16.79 22.66 24.97
CA VAL A 447 -17.21 22.40 23.60
C VAL A 447 -17.07 20.91 23.30
N LEU A 448 -18.20 20.26 23.10
CA LEU A 448 -18.28 18.83 22.79
C LEU A 448 -18.53 18.63 21.29
N GLU A 449 -17.71 19.26 20.46
CA GLU A 449 -17.77 19.14 19.00
C GLU A 449 -16.38 18.89 18.43
N GLY A 450 -16.29 17.96 17.48
CA GLY A 450 -15.08 17.67 16.75
C GLY A 450 -15.35 17.51 15.27
N GLN A 451 -14.32 17.71 14.48
CA GLN A 451 -14.39 17.61 13.02
C GLN A 451 -13.37 16.61 12.48
N ARG A 452 -13.72 15.99 11.38
CA ARG A 452 -12.84 15.13 10.60
C ARG A 452 -12.95 15.47 9.12
N ARG A 453 -11.81 15.73 8.49
CA ARG A 453 -11.73 15.90 7.04
C ARG A 453 -11.55 14.55 6.37
N PHE A 454 -12.11 14.42 5.19
CA PHE A 454 -11.94 13.26 4.32
C PHE A 454 -12.09 13.66 2.86
N ARG A 455 -11.48 12.89 1.97
CA ARG A 455 -11.41 13.24 0.55
C ARG A 455 -11.95 12.12 -0.31
N MET A 456 -12.70 12.50 -1.34
CA MET A 456 -13.29 11.56 -2.28
C MET A 456 -13.24 12.13 -3.70
N ALA A 457 -12.80 11.31 -4.64
CA ALA A 457 -12.77 11.64 -6.07
C ALA A 457 -13.96 10.97 -6.78
N GLU A 458 -15.17 11.25 -6.28
CA GLU A 458 -16.42 10.73 -6.84
C GLU A 458 -17.24 11.85 -7.45
N ASP A 459 -17.86 11.59 -8.58
CA ASP A 459 -18.86 12.49 -9.15
C ASP A 459 -20.23 12.27 -8.52
N PHE A 460 -20.51 12.98 -7.45
CA PHE A 460 -21.80 12.91 -6.74
C PHE A 460 -22.96 13.57 -7.48
N SER A 461 -22.76 14.12 -8.66
CA SER A 461 -23.83 14.50 -9.58
C SER A 461 -24.42 13.29 -10.33
N ASP A 462 -23.68 12.18 -10.39
CA ASP A 462 -24.18 10.92 -10.95
C ASP A 462 -25.30 10.35 -10.08
N THR A 463 -26.49 10.27 -10.65
CA THR A 463 -27.70 9.79 -9.94
C THR A 463 -27.70 8.30 -9.66
N GLY A 464 -26.75 7.55 -10.26
CA GLY A 464 -26.59 6.12 -10.09
C GLY A 464 -25.73 5.70 -8.89
N LEU A 465 -25.08 6.65 -8.19
CA LEU A 465 -24.25 6.32 -7.03
C LEU A 465 -25.07 6.33 -5.74
N ARG A 466 -25.01 5.22 -5.00
CA ARG A 466 -25.54 5.15 -3.63
C ARG A 466 -24.40 5.17 -2.63
N THR A 467 -24.51 6.03 -1.64
CA THR A 467 -23.46 6.24 -0.65
C THR A 467 -23.97 6.01 0.76
N THR A 468 -23.21 5.25 1.53
CA THR A 468 -23.48 4.98 2.95
C THR A 468 -22.23 5.28 3.76
N MET A 469 -22.35 6.06 4.82
CA MET A 469 -21.28 6.28 5.78
C MET A 469 -21.51 5.40 7.02
N GLN A 470 -20.46 4.77 7.50
CA GLN A 470 -20.47 4.04 8.77
C GLN A 470 -19.32 4.52 9.63
N PHE A 471 -19.55 4.69 10.93
CA PHE A 471 -18.48 4.91 11.89
C PHE A 471 -18.78 4.25 13.24
N LYS A 472 -17.72 3.96 13.98
CA LYS A 472 -17.78 3.40 15.33
C LYS A 472 -17.53 4.49 16.34
N ALA A 473 -18.34 4.52 17.40
CA ALA A 473 -18.24 5.47 18.48
C ALA A 473 -18.07 4.75 19.82
N ILE A 474 -17.05 5.11 20.59
CA ILE A 474 -16.78 4.54 21.92
C ILE A 474 -17.06 5.62 22.98
N GLY A 475 -17.54 5.20 24.14
CA GLY A 475 -17.76 6.10 25.29
C GLY A 475 -19.12 6.79 25.28
N LEU A 476 -20.09 6.28 24.53
CA LEU A 476 -21.48 6.74 24.57
C LEU A 476 -22.32 5.97 25.59
N SER A 477 -23.28 6.65 26.22
CA SER A 477 -24.41 6.02 26.90
C SER A 477 -25.56 5.81 25.91
N PRO A 478 -26.53 4.94 26.23
CA PRO A 478 -27.71 4.74 25.38
C PRO A 478 -28.51 6.04 25.11
N ASP A 479 -28.52 6.96 26.09
CA ASP A 479 -29.29 8.21 26.05
C ASP A 479 -28.51 9.40 25.48
N ASP A 480 -27.19 9.24 25.25
CA ASP A 480 -26.38 10.26 24.56
C ASP A 480 -26.82 10.40 23.11
N ARG A 481 -26.84 11.60 22.61
CA ARG A 481 -27.17 11.90 21.23
C ARG A 481 -25.98 12.54 20.52
N LEU A 482 -25.90 12.31 19.22
CA LEU A 482 -24.96 13.00 18.34
C LEU A 482 -25.75 13.89 17.37
N LYS A 483 -25.33 15.13 17.26
CA LYS A 483 -25.67 15.97 16.12
C LYS A 483 -24.56 15.83 15.11
N ILE A 484 -24.90 15.40 13.89
CA ILE A 484 -23.94 15.08 12.82
C ILE A 484 -24.18 16.02 11.67
N ARG A 485 -23.11 16.59 11.12
CA ARG A 485 -23.13 17.42 9.91
C ARG A 485 -22.13 16.93 8.89
N ILE A 486 -22.50 17.03 7.64
CA ILE A 486 -21.61 16.77 6.50
C ILE A 486 -21.56 18.03 5.65
N ASN A 487 -20.37 18.61 5.49
CA ASN A 487 -20.18 19.84 4.71
C ASN A 487 -21.20 20.94 5.10
N ASP A 488 -21.33 21.18 6.40
CA ASP A 488 -22.28 22.15 6.99
C ASP A 488 -23.77 21.81 6.88
N ALA A 489 -24.14 20.71 6.22
CA ALA A 489 -25.51 20.23 6.19
C ALA A 489 -25.80 19.32 7.39
N ASP A 490 -26.84 19.63 8.18
CA ASP A 490 -27.31 18.72 9.23
C ASP A 490 -27.81 17.42 8.62
N VAL A 491 -27.36 16.28 9.16
CA VAL A 491 -27.87 14.97 8.75
C VAL A 491 -29.27 14.77 9.34
N PRO A 492 -30.30 14.54 8.52
CA PRO A 492 -31.67 14.31 9.04
C PRO A 492 -31.70 13.02 9.87
N ILE A 493 -32.43 13.05 10.98
CA ILE A 493 -32.46 11.93 11.93
C ILE A 493 -32.95 10.62 11.30
N ASP A 494 -33.85 10.70 10.35
CA ASP A 494 -34.42 9.54 9.66
C ASP A 494 -33.39 8.80 8.78
N TYR A 495 -32.26 9.43 8.49
CA TYR A 495 -31.15 8.85 7.73
C TYR A 495 -30.05 8.27 8.62
N ILE A 496 -30.21 8.34 9.95
CA ILE A 496 -29.23 7.85 10.92
C ILE A 496 -29.78 6.62 11.63
N SER A 497 -29.05 5.51 11.52
CA SER A 497 -29.27 4.32 12.35
C SER A 497 -28.14 4.22 13.39
N ARG A 498 -28.48 3.85 14.62
CA ARG A 498 -27.54 3.59 15.70
C ARG A 498 -27.76 2.17 16.25
N VAL A 499 -26.71 1.37 16.22
CA VAL A 499 -26.71 0.02 16.78
C VAL A 499 -25.71 -0.03 17.93
N HIS A 500 -26.19 -0.35 19.12
CA HIS A 500 -25.33 -0.49 20.28
C HIS A 500 -24.76 -1.91 20.34
N ASP A 501 -23.47 -2.07 20.18
CA ASP A 501 -22.76 -3.35 20.32
C ASP A 501 -22.15 -3.46 21.73
N LYS A 502 -22.84 -4.19 22.59
CA LYS A 502 -22.41 -4.40 23.97
C LYS A 502 -21.17 -5.30 24.10
N ASN A 503 -20.89 -6.11 23.12
CA ASN A 503 -19.90 -7.17 23.22
C ASN A 503 -18.51 -6.76 22.73
N GLY A 504 -18.40 -5.62 22.05
CA GLY A 504 -17.20 -5.25 21.31
C GLY A 504 -16.98 -6.17 20.10
N GLN A 505 -15.95 -5.90 19.32
CA GLN A 505 -15.57 -6.76 18.20
C GLN A 505 -14.11 -7.18 18.33
N ASN A 506 -13.84 -8.47 18.09
CA ASN A 506 -12.49 -8.89 17.81
C ASN A 506 -12.08 -8.30 16.47
N VAL A 507 -11.15 -7.39 16.52
CA VAL A 507 -10.71 -6.66 15.34
C VAL A 507 -9.54 -7.36 14.69
N TYR A 508 -8.69 -7.99 15.50
CA TYR A 508 -7.51 -8.72 15.07
C TYR A 508 -6.96 -9.57 16.23
N GLU A 509 -6.16 -10.62 15.95
CA GLU A 509 -5.46 -11.52 16.88
C GLU A 509 -5.40 -11.10 18.35
N GLY A 510 -6.47 -11.38 19.10
CA GLY A 510 -6.48 -11.13 20.56
C GLY A 510 -6.82 -9.70 20.98
N ASP A 511 -6.99 -8.76 20.04
CA ASP A 511 -7.49 -7.43 20.35
C ASP A 511 -8.99 -7.34 20.14
N THR A 512 -9.64 -6.89 21.19
CA THR A 512 -11.06 -6.61 21.18
C THR A 512 -11.24 -5.09 21.26
N LEU A 513 -11.95 -4.49 20.30
CA LEU A 513 -12.47 -3.15 20.51
C LEU A 513 -13.34 -3.17 21.75
N PRO A 514 -13.25 -2.16 22.62
CA PRO A 514 -14.22 -2.01 23.70
C PRO A 514 -15.62 -1.88 23.08
N PRO A 515 -16.68 -2.08 23.86
CA PRO A 515 -18.04 -1.87 23.38
C PRO A 515 -18.17 -0.53 22.68
N PHE A 516 -18.80 -0.53 21.50
CA PHE A 516 -18.98 0.66 20.67
C PHE A 516 -20.39 0.74 20.15
N ASP A 517 -20.79 1.91 19.73
CA ASP A 517 -22.00 2.12 18.95
C ASP A 517 -21.60 2.24 17.48
N LEU A 518 -22.29 1.50 16.62
CA LEU A 518 -22.19 1.63 15.17
C LEU A 518 -23.23 2.63 14.69
N PHE A 519 -22.78 3.71 14.09
CA PHE A 519 -23.64 4.62 13.35
C PHE A 519 -23.57 4.29 11.87
N VAL A 520 -24.76 4.21 11.24
CA VAL A 520 -24.91 4.02 9.80
C VAL A 520 -25.76 5.18 9.29
N ILE A 521 -25.25 5.90 8.32
CA ILE A 521 -25.87 7.07 7.72
C ILE A 521 -26.10 6.78 6.24
N ASP A 522 -27.34 6.79 5.82
CA ASP A 522 -27.68 6.84 4.41
C ASP A 522 -27.38 8.25 3.90
N MET A 523 -26.42 8.38 2.98
CA MET A 523 -25.97 9.68 2.46
C MET A 523 -26.82 10.21 1.31
N ASN A 524 -27.89 9.49 0.93
CA ASN A 524 -28.69 9.80 -0.23
C ASN A 524 -29.91 10.69 0.14
N TRP A 525 -29.67 11.82 0.78
CA TRP A 525 -30.70 12.83 1.04
C TRP A 525 -30.42 14.13 0.30
N GLU A 526 -31.46 14.85 -0.05
CA GLU A 526 -31.35 16.14 -0.72
C GLU A 526 -30.93 17.25 0.25
N THR A 527 -29.96 18.04 -0.17
CA THR A 527 -29.58 19.30 0.46
C THR A 527 -29.90 20.48 -0.48
N THR A 528 -29.72 21.70 -0.03
CA THR A 528 -29.96 22.88 -0.87
C THR A 528 -29.18 22.83 -2.18
N GLY A 529 -29.86 22.47 -3.28
CA GLY A 529 -29.28 22.39 -4.62
C GLY A 529 -28.42 21.16 -4.94
N ARG A 530 -28.42 20.13 -4.07
CA ARG A 530 -27.69 18.88 -4.29
C ARG A 530 -28.53 17.67 -3.90
N LYS A 531 -28.31 16.54 -4.60
CA LYS A 531 -28.98 15.27 -4.29
C LYS A 531 -28.37 14.55 -3.09
N GLN A 532 -27.18 14.94 -2.67
CA GLN A 532 -26.51 14.45 -1.48
C GLN A 532 -25.49 15.48 -0.97
N PRO A 533 -25.08 15.41 0.32
CA PRO A 533 -24.22 16.43 0.93
C PRO A 533 -22.76 16.32 0.50
N LEU A 534 -22.33 15.18 -0.04
CA LEU A 534 -20.93 14.95 -0.44
C LEU A 534 -20.57 15.73 -1.70
N ILE A 535 -19.29 16.10 -1.80
CA ILE A 535 -18.70 16.77 -2.95
C ILE A 535 -17.42 16.06 -3.40
N PHE A 536 -17.09 16.25 -4.67
CA PHE A 536 -15.76 15.89 -5.15
C PHE A 536 -14.69 16.70 -4.40
N GLY A 537 -13.63 16.04 -3.94
CA GLY A 537 -12.55 16.66 -3.19
C GLY A 537 -12.73 16.59 -1.68
N ASP A 538 -12.46 17.71 -1.01
CA ASP A 538 -12.43 17.78 0.46
C ASP A 538 -13.84 17.85 1.05
N ASN A 539 -14.13 16.94 1.96
CA ASN A 539 -15.37 16.86 2.72
C ASN A 539 -15.06 16.95 4.23
N THR A 540 -16.03 17.38 5.01
CA THR A 540 -15.94 17.50 6.47
C THR A 540 -17.09 16.79 7.15
N LEU A 541 -16.78 15.91 8.10
CA LEU A 541 -17.71 15.36 9.08
C LEU A 541 -17.54 16.17 10.37
N SER A 542 -18.63 16.76 10.88
CA SER A 542 -18.68 17.36 12.21
C SER A 542 -19.59 16.54 13.12
N VAL A 543 -19.13 16.24 14.31
CA VAL A 543 -19.89 15.47 15.31
C VAL A 543 -19.92 16.28 16.60
N GLN A 544 -21.12 16.62 17.07
CA GLN A 544 -21.37 17.25 18.35
C GLN A 544 -22.02 16.24 19.30
N LEU A 545 -21.39 16.00 20.44
CA LEU A 545 -21.95 15.18 21.50
C LEU A 545 -22.93 15.99 22.34
N ILE A 546 -24.13 15.47 22.50
CA ILE A 546 -25.18 15.97 23.39
C ILE A 546 -25.32 14.94 24.52
N PRO A 547 -24.62 15.14 25.66
CA PRO A 547 -24.61 14.16 26.73
C PRO A 547 -25.95 14.10 27.47
N ALA A 548 -26.35 12.90 27.85
CA ALA A 548 -27.48 12.70 28.72
C ALA A 548 -27.19 13.21 30.13
N LYS A 549 -28.21 13.54 30.89
CA LYS A 549 -28.06 13.99 32.29
C LYS A 549 -27.36 12.93 33.13
N GLY A 550 -26.34 13.33 33.89
CA GLY A 550 -25.62 12.44 34.80
C GLY A 550 -24.53 11.58 34.15
N THR A 551 -24.17 11.83 32.87
CA THR A 551 -23.17 11.03 32.14
C THR A 551 -21.75 11.61 32.19
N THR A 552 -21.49 12.63 33.00
CA THR A 552 -20.17 13.28 33.14
C THR A 552 -19.06 12.33 33.65
N ALA A 553 -19.43 11.26 34.37
CA ALA A 553 -18.49 10.24 34.84
C ALA A 553 -18.14 9.18 33.80
N LEU A 554 -18.73 9.24 32.61
CA LEU A 554 -18.43 8.28 31.52
C LEU A 554 -17.09 8.61 30.86
N LYS A 555 -16.54 7.58 30.19
CA LYS A 555 -15.31 7.74 29.38
C LYS A 555 -15.50 8.82 28.31
N PRO A 556 -14.41 9.47 27.88
CA PRO A 556 -14.46 10.37 26.73
C PRO A 556 -15.07 9.70 25.49
N PHE A 557 -15.79 10.49 24.70
CA PHE A 557 -16.23 10.03 23.39
C PHE A 557 -15.03 9.90 22.45
N ARG A 558 -15.00 8.83 21.70
CA ARG A 558 -13.99 8.56 20.69
C ARG A 558 -14.62 8.07 19.41
N PHE A 559 -14.24 8.72 18.35
CA PHE A 559 -14.54 8.29 16.99
C PHE A 559 -13.45 7.31 16.54
N VAL A 560 -13.81 6.15 16.05
CA VAL A 560 -12.82 5.08 15.80
C VAL A 560 -12.56 4.86 14.32
N GLU A 561 -13.51 4.38 13.58
CA GLU A 561 -13.35 3.98 12.19
C GLU A 561 -14.49 4.57 11.38
N MET A 562 -14.17 5.16 10.24
CA MET A 562 -15.16 5.65 9.29
C MET A 562 -14.96 4.94 7.95
N VAL A 563 -16.03 4.40 7.42
CA VAL A 563 -16.09 3.80 6.09
C VAL A 563 -17.17 4.49 5.29
N LEU A 564 -16.83 4.97 4.10
CA LEU A 564 -17.83 5.35 3.11
C LEU A 564 -17.90 4.29 2.03
N GLY A 565 -19.04 3.61 1.97
CA GLY A 565 -19.37 2.70 0.88
C GLY A 565 -20.01 3.49 -0.27
N VAL A 566 -19.46 3.38 -1.46
CA VAL A 566 -20.05 3.86 -2.71
C VAL A 566 -20.41 2.63 -3.52
N GLN A 567 -21.70 2.46 -3.77
CA GLN A 567 -22.23 1.40 -4.62
C GLN A 567 -22.54 2.00 -5.99
N ALA A 568 -22.00 1.39 -7.02
CA ALA A 568 -22.43 1.68 -8.39
C ALA A 568 -23.78 0.99 -8.63
N ASP A 569 -24.71 1.67 -9.31
CA ASP A 569 -25.91 1.00 -9.78
C ASP A 569 -25.52 -0.16 -10.71
N ASP A 570 -26.12 -1.34 -10.48
CA ASP A 570 -26.12 -2.43 -11.46
C ASP A 570 -26.80 -1.93 -12.75
N ARG A 571 -26.12 -1.11 -13.53
CA ARG A 571 -26.50 -0.84 -14.91
C ARG A 571 -26.11 -2.06 -15.72
N GLY A 572 -27.00 -3.09 -15.63
CA GLY A 572 -26.97 -4.43 -16.09
C GLY A 572 -26.45 -4.75 -17.46
#